data_c543f2d2ad2760e2c4d988a82665e48c
#
_entry.id   c543f2d2ad2760e2c4d988a82665e48c
#
_cell.length_a   1.000
_cell.length_b   1.000
_cell.length_c   1.000
_cell.angle_alpha   90.00
_cell.angle_beta   90.00
_cell.angle_gamma   90.00
#
_symmetry.space_group_name_H-M   'P 1'
#
loop_
_entity.id
_entity.type
_entity.pdbx_description
1 polymer ?
#
loop_
_entity_poly.entity_id
_entity_poly.type
_entity_poly.pdbx_seq_one_letter_code
_entity_poly.pdbx_strand_id
1 'polypeptide(L)'
;SQEGEAISDRAPYVDLIFGPQTLHRLPEMLETRNERDSAVVDISFPEIEKFDRLPQPTSDSATAFVSIMEGCSKYCTFCVVPYTRGEEVSRPVDDVIAEIAHLATEGVKEVNLLGQNVNAYRGENHLGDIVDFAELLGLVNLVPGIERIRYTTSHPVEFSDALIECYRDIPALVDHLHLPVQSGSDRILMAMKRGHTAIEYKAKIRALRAIRPN
;
A
#
# COMPACT_ATOMS: atom_id res chain seq x y z
N SER A 1 -8.71 14.71 6.03
CA SER A 1 -7.32 15.13 6.22
C SER A 1 -6.98 16.51 5.62
N GLN A 2 -7.38 16.84 4.39
CA GLN A 2 -7.07 18.16 3.81
C GLN A 2 -7.88 19.32 4.39
N GLU A 3 -9.08 19.05 4.88
CA GLU A 3 -10.03 20.08 5.34
C GLU A 3 -10.19 20.12 6.88
N GLY A 4 -9.21 19.65 7.64
CA GLY A 4 -9.30 19.42 9.08
C GLY A 4 -10.06 20.50 9.87
N GLU A 5 -9.54 21.72 9.92
CA GLU A 5 -10.18 22.83 10.63
C GLU A 5 -11.53 23.24 10.01
N ALA A 6 -11.63 23.21 8.68
CA ALA A 6 -12.88 23.52 7.99
C ALA A 6 -14.01 22.50 8.26
N ILE A 7 -13.68 21.28 8.67
CA ILE A 7 -14.65 20.30 9.14
C ILE A 7 -15.20 20.72 10.52
N SER A 8 -14.31 21.11 11.43
CA SER A 8 -14.70 21.61 12.75
C SER A 8 -15.65 22.82 12.67
N ASP A 9 -15.35 23.76 11.77
CA ASP A 9 -16.18 24.95 11.55
C ASP A 9 -17.58 24.62 11.01
N ARG A 10 -17.67 23.64 10.10
CA ARG A 10 -18.93 23.21 9.49
C ARG A 10 -19.72 22.22 10.32
N ALA A 11 -19.04 21.50 11.20
CA ALA A 11 -19.60 20.43 12.02
C ALA A 11 -19.10 20.53 13.48
N PRO A 12 -19.58 21.55 14.25
CA PRO A 12 -19.09 21.84 15.60
C PRO A 12 -19.40 20.73 16.63
N TYR A 13 -20.17 19.71 16.24
CA TYR A 13 -20.43 18.51 17.03
C TYR A 13 -19.38 17.40 16.86
N VAL A 14 -18.36 17.62 16.00
CA VAL A 14 -17.24 16.70 15.81
C VAL A 14 -16.15 17.03 16.80
N ASP A 15 -15.84 16.09 17.68
CA ASP A 15 -14.86 16.27 18.76
C ASP A 15 -13.41 15.99 18.30
N LEU A 16 -13.20 15.03 17.39
CA LEU A 16 -11.87 14.61 16.94
C LEU A 16 -11.81 14.55 15.43
N ILE A 17 -10.76 15.12 14.86
CA ILE A 17 -10.47 15.08 13.43
C ILE A 17 -9.01 14.67 13.26
N PHE A 18 -8.77 13.53 12.61
CA PHE A 18 -7.41 13.03 12.41
C PHE A 18 -7.23 12.44 11.01
N GLY A 19 -5.97 12.43 10.56
CA GLY A 19 -5.56 11.76 9.33
C GLY A 19 -5.30 10.27 9.57
N PRO A 20 -5.22 9.45 8.50
CA PRO A 20 -4.86 8.05 8.64
C PRO A 20 -3.48 7.84 9.26
N GLN A 21 -2.57 8.80 9.12
CA GLN A 21 -1.21 8.76 9.65
C GLN A 21 -1.16 8.99 11.17
N THR A 22 -2.18 9.59 11.75
CA THR A 22 -2.22 9.94 13.18
C THR A 22 -3.24 9.11 13.96
N LEU A 23 -3.80 8.04 13.36
CA LEU A 23 -4.76 7.14 13.99
C LEU A 23 -4.23 6.54 15.30
N HIS A 24 -2.94 6.22 15.39
CA HIS A 24 -2.28 5.67 16.57
C HIS A 24 -2.29 6.64 17.76
N ARG A 25 -2.47 7.95 17.53
CA ARG A 25 -2.56 8.99 18.57
C ARG A 25 -3.98 9.20 19.10
N LEU A 26 -4.95 8.40 18.62
CA LEU A 26 -6.35 8.55 19.04
C LEU A 26 -6.56 8.52 20.57
N PRO A 27 -5.89 7.65 21.36
CA PRO A 27 -6.00 7.69 22.83
C PRO A 27 -5.57 9.04 23.42
N GLU A 28 -4.43 9.58 23.00
CA GLU A 28 -3.90 10.88 23.45
C GLU A 28 -4.82 12.04 23.05
N MET A 29 -5.42 11.95 21.85
CA MET A 29 -6.39 12.95 21.38
C MET A 29 -7.67 12.92 22.20
N LEU A 30 -8.14 11.74 22.61
CA LEU A 30 -9.31 11.60 23.52
C LEU A 30 -9.03 12.21 24.89
N GLU A 31 -7.85 12.00 25.45
CA GLU A 31 -7.43 12.62 26.73
C GLU A 31 -7.40 14.15 26.58
N THR A 32 -6.76 14.65 25.52
CA THR A 32 -6.70 16.10 25.22
C THR A 32 -8.09 16.70 25.04
N ARG A 33 -9.02 15.98 24.40
CA ARG A 33 -10.41 16.46 24.22
C ARG A 33 -11.15 16.54 25.54
N ASN A 34 -10.91 15.62 26.46
CA ASN A 34 -11.52 15.64 27.81
C ASN A 34 -11.02 16.80 28.66
N GLU A 35 -9.82 17.30 28.40
CA GLU A 35 -9.23 18.45 29.10
C GLU A 35 -9.60 19.80 28.47
N ARG A 36 -10.05 19.82 27.22
CA ARG A 36 -10.35 21.01 26.43
C ARG A 36 -11.77 20.99 25.94
N ASP A 37 -12.41 22.16 25.93
CA ASP A 37 -13.79 22.31 25.40
C ASP A 37 -13.82 22.68 23.92
N SER A 38 -12.86 22.16 23.13
CA SER A 38 -12.74 22.41 21.70
C SER A 38 -12.34 21.15 20.96
N ALA A 39 -12.73 21.05 19.67
CA ALA A 39 -12.30 19.94 18.82
C ALA A 39 -10.77 19.82 18.75
N VAL A 40 -10.29 18.58 18.79
CA VAL A 40 -8.87 18.27 18.60
C VAL A 40 -8.64 17.84 17.16
N VAL A 41 -7.73 18.53 16.45
CA VAL A 41 -7.42 18.29 15.04
C VAL A 41 -5.95 17.89 14.91
N ASP A 42 -5.68 16.70 14.42
CA ASP A 42 -4.33 16.24 14.04
C ASP A 42 -4.34 15.62 12.64
N ILE A 43 -4.00 16.42 11.66
CA ILE A 43 -3.87 16.03 10.25
C ILE A 43 -2.43 16.04 9.77
N SER A 44 -1.48 15.99 10.69
CA SER A 44 -0.04 15.95 10.41
C SER A 44 0.38 14.67 9.68
N PHE A 45 1.55 14.71 9.05
CA PHE A 45 2.17 13.58 8.35
C PHE A 45 3.49 13.21 9.02
N PRO A 46 3.47 12.49 10.16
CA PRO A 46 4.69 12.02 10.78
C PRO A 46 5.34 10.93 9.91
N GLU A 47 6.53 11.21 9.35
CA GLU A 47 7.21 10.28 8.43
C GLU A 47 7.69 9.02 9.14
N ILE A 48 8.11 9.13 10.38
CA ILE A 48 8.78 8.06 11.14
C ILE A 48 7.81 7.17 11.91
N GLU A 49 6.64 7.68 12.33
CA GLU A 49 5.72 6.96 13.22
C GLU A 49 4.73 6.00 12.51
N LYS A 50 4.69 6.03 11.18
CA LYS A 50 3.63 5.35 10.39
C LYS A 50 3.52 3.86 10.64
N PHE A 51 4.65 3.18 10.83
CA PHE A 51 4.70 1.73 10.94
C PHE A 51 5.14 1.25 12.33
N ASP A 52 5.79 2.11 13.13
CA ASP A 52 6.36 1.73 14.44
C ASP A 52 5.30 1.43 15.52
N ARG A 53 4.06 1.87 15.32
CA ARG A 53 2.96 1.71 16.28
C ARG A 53 1.76 0.94 15.72
N LEU A 54 2.01 0.06 14.75
CA LEU A 54 0.95 -0.86 14.30
C LEU A 54 0.59 -1.81 15.45
N PRO A 55 -0.71 -2.06 15.69
CA PRO A 55 -1.12 -3.10 16.63
C PRO A 55 -0.61 -4.46 16.14
N GLN A 56 -0.39 -5.38 17.07
CA GLN A 56 -0.02 -6.74 16.68
C GLN A 56 -1.11 -7.29 15.75
N PRO A 57 -0.73 -7.81 14.57
CA PRO A 57 -1.69 -8.36 13.65
C PRO A 57 -2.32 -9.60 14.26
N THR A 58 -3.65 -9.65 14.25
CA THR A 58 -4.43 -10.82 14.62
C THR A 58 -5.40 -11.12 13.49
N SER A 59 -5.64 -12.38 13.20
CA SER A 59 -6.63 -12.78 12.21
C SER A 59 -7.39 -14.02 12.62
N ASP A 60 -8.71 -13.90 12.72
CA ASP A 60 -9.62 -15.04 12.86
C ASP A 60 -10.00 -15.66 11.50
N SER A 61 -9.34 -15.25 10.42
CA SER A 61 -9.59 -15.61 9.03
C SER A 61 -8.39 -16.28 8.39
N ALA A 62 -8.65 -17.14 7.41
CA ALA A 62 -7.59 -17.70 6.55
C ALA A 62 -6.90 -16.66 5.65
N THR A 63 -7.43 -15.41 5.60
CA THR A 63 -6.90 -14.30 4.79
C THR A 63 -6.58 -13.10 5.68
N ALA A 64 -5.40 -12.49 5.47
CA ALA A 64 -5.00 -11.26 6.15
C ALA A 64 -4.57 -10.17 5.16
N PHE A 65 -4.73 -8.91 5.59
CA PHE A 65 -4.23 -7.74 4.88
C PHE A 65 -2.95 -7.25 5.55
N VAL A 66 -1.91 -7.03 4.76
CA VAL A 66 -0.60 -6.55 5.23
C VAL A 66 -0.24 -5.27 4.49
N SER A 67 -0.18 -4.16 5.21
CA SER A 67 0.28 -2.89 4.64
C SER A 67 1.80 -2.93 4.51
N ILE A 68 2.32 -2.85 3.28
CA ILE A 68 3.76 -2.90 3.00
C ILE A 68 4.34 -1.52 2.68
N MET A 69 3.48 -0.57 2.29
CA MET A 69 3.87 0.80 1.99
C MET A 69 2.70 1.75 2.12
N GLU A 70 2.99 3.03 2.29
CA GLU A 70 2.01 4.11 2.26
C GLU A 70 2.47 5.26 1.34
N GLY A 71 1.48 6.09 0.94
CA GLY A 71 1.72 7.24 0.08
C GLY A 71 1.88 6.88 -1.40
N CYS A 72 2.06 7.91 -2.22
CA CYS A 72 2.31 7.74 -3.66
C CYS A 72 2.95 8.99 -4.25
N SER A 73 4.11 8.83 -4.89
CA SER A 73 4.88 9.92 -5.51
C SER A 73 4.64 10.07 -7.02
N LYS A 74 3.53 9.50 -7.56
CA LYS A 74 3.24 9.60 -9.02
C LYS A 74 2.56 10.91 -9.42
N TYR A 75 1.92 11.61 -8.51
CA TYR A 75 1.27 12.90 -8.75
C TYR A 75 0.38 12.94 -10.01
N CYS A 76 -0.37 11.87 -10.26
CA CYS A 76 -1.36 11.84 -11.34
C CYS A 76 -2.38 12.96 -11.15
N THR A 77 -2.72 13.71 -12.21
CA THR A 77 -3.46 14.98 -12.13
C THR A 77 -4.86 14.88 -11.51
N PHE A 78 -5.45 13.69 -11.46
CA PHE A 78 -6.78 13.44 -10.89
C PHE A 78 -6.73 12.86 -9.47
N CYS A 79 -5.52 12.59 -8.94
CA CYS A 79 -5.35 11.81 -7.72
C CYS A 79 -4.97 12.69 -6.53
N VAL A 80 -5.71 12.51 -5.44
CA VAL A 80 -5.49 13.25 -4.18
C VAL A 80 -4.50 12.55 -3.23
N VAL A 81 -4.10 11.31 -3.52
CA VAL A 81 -3.29 10.48 -2.61
C VAL A 81 -2.00 11.16 -2.14
N PRO A 82 -1.16 11.79 -3.00
CA PRO A 82 0.05 12.46 -2.53
C PRO A 82 -0.21 13.54 -1.47
N TYR A 83 -1.37 14.19 -1.54
CA TYR A 83 -1.78 15.27 -0.64
C TYR A 83 -2.47 14.78 0.63
N THR A 84 -2.96 13.54 0.66
CA THR A 84 -3.71 12.98 1.79
C THR A 84 -2.97 11.84 2.49
N ARG A 85 -2.02 11.20 1.81
CA ARG A 85 -1.20 10.08 2.31
C ARG A 85 0.29 10.39 2.32
N GLY A 86 0.71 11.49 1.69
CA GLY A 86 2.10 11.86 1.53
C GLY A 86 2.83 11.10 0.42
N GLU A 87 4.15 11.24 0.40
CA GLU A 87 5.04 10.53 -0.51
C GLU A 87 5.15 9.04 -0.18
N GLU A 88 5.71 8.28 -1.12
CA GLU A 88 5.91 6.85 -0.97
C GLU A 88 6.88 6.55 0.19
N VAL A 89 6.42 5.76 1.15
CA VAL A 89 7.24 5.21 2.24
C VAL A 89 7.01 3.71 2.30
N SER A 90 8.05 2.94 2.10
CA SER A 90 8.02 1.47 2.20
C SER A 90 8.39 1.02 3.61
N ARG A 91 7.72 -0.01 4.12
CA ARG A 91 8.11 -0.66 5.38
C ARG A 91 9.41 -1.43 5.19
N PRO A 92 10.24 -1.55 6.24
CA PRO A 92 11.36 -2.47 6.24
C PRO A 92 10.93 -3.90 5.88
N VAL A 93 11.76 -4.58 5.10
CA VAL A 93 11.50 -5.95 4.63
C VAL A 93 11.29 -6.91 5.80
N ASP A 94 12.17 -6.81 6.79
CA ASP A 94 12.17 -7.74 7.92
C ASP A 94 10.89 -7.61 8.74
N ASP A 95 10.34 -6.41 8.89
CA ASP A 95 9.08 -6.16 9.60
C ASP A 95 7.89 -6.76 8.84
N VAL A 96 7.86 -6.61 7.50
CA VAL A 96 6.82 -7.20 6.66
C VAL A 96 6.86 -8.73 6.74
N ILE A 97 8.04 -9.32 6.65
CA ILE A 97 8.20 -10.77 6.71
C ILE A 97 7.87 -11.31 8.10
N ALA A 98 8.29 -10.62 9.16
CA ALA A 98 7.97 -11.01 10.56
C ALA A 98 6.45 -11.00 10.80
N GLU A 99 5.73 -9.96 10.32
CA GLU A 99 4.27 -9.88 10.41
C GLU A 99 3.60 -11.04 9.67
N ILE A 100 4.01 -11.32 8.43
CA ILE A 100 3.44 -12.42 7.63
C ILE A 100 3.74 -13.77 8.28
N ALA A 101 4.94 -13.98 8.82
CA ALA A 101 5.30 -15.20 9.51
C ALA A 101 4.45 -15.40 10.79
N HIS A 102 4.23 -14.34 11.56
CA HIS A 102 3.33 -14.39 12.73
C HIS A 102 1.90 -14.76 12.32
N LEU A 103 1.33 -14.10 11.32
CA LEU A 103 -0.01 -14.41 10.80
C LEU A 103 -0.13 -15.86 10.31
N ALA A 104 0.92 -16.40 9.68
CA ALA A 104 0.95 -17.79 9.28
C ALA A 104 0.88 -18.75 10.46
N THR A 105 1.52 -18.43 11.62
CA THR A 105 1.39 -19.22 12.85
C THR A 105 0.00 -19.22 13.44
N GLU A 106 -0.79 -18.15 13.18
CA GLU A 106 -2.19 -18.03 13.58
C GLU A 106 -3.17 -18.70 12.59
N GLY A 107 -2.66 -19.33 11.54
CA GLY A 107 -3.46 -20.10 10.57
C GLY A 107 -3.85 -19.33 9.31
N VAL A 108 -3.33 -18.12 9.08
CA VAL A 108 -3.50 -17.38 7.83
C VAL A 108 -2.82 -18.13 6.69
N LYS A 109 -3.53 -18.30 5.57
CA LYS A 109 -3.09 -19.02 4.36
C LYS A 109 -2.93 -18.08 3.17
N GLU A 110 -3.65 -16.96 3.15
CA GLU A 110 -3.60 -15.98 2.09
C GLU A 110 -3.24 -14.61 2.67
N VAL A 111 -2.24 -13.96 2.10
CA VAL A 111 -1.91 -12.56 2.40
C VAL A 111 -2.22 -11.65 1.23
N ASN A 112 -2.83 -10.50 1.52
CA ASN A 112 -3.08 -9.46 0.55
C ASN A 112 -2.21 -8.24 0.88
N LEU A 113 -1.17 -8.00 0.08
CA LEU A 113 -0.24 -6.92 0.26
C LEU A 113 -0.87 -5.60 -0.18
N LEU A 114 -0.88 -4.62 0.70
CA LEU A 114 -1.55 -3.33 0.51
C LEU A 114 -0.57 -2.17 0.43
N GLY A 115 -0.95 -1.20 -0.39
CA GLY A 115 -0.30 0.09 -0.52
C GLY A 115 -1.06 0.98 -1.50
N GLN A 116 -0.71 2.25 -1.63
CA GLN A 116 -1.33 3.15 -2.61
C GLN A 116 -0.69 3.02 -4.01
N ASN A 117 0.52 2.43 -4.07
CA ASN A 117 1.23 2.08 -5.29
C ASN A 117 2.13 0.87 -4.99
N VAL A 118 1.50 -0.27 -4.69
CA VAL A 118 2.14 -1.43 -4.07
C VAL A 118 3.37 -1.95 -4.84
N ASN A 119 3.37 -1.88 -6.16
CA ASN A 119 4.47 -2.34 -6.98
C ASN A 119 5.65 -1.33 -7.12
N ALA A 120 5.54 -0.16 -6.46
CA ALA A 120 6.66 0.75 -6.26
C ALA A 120 7.42 0.48 -4.94
N TYR A 121 7.07 -0.57 -4.21
CA TYR A 121 7.75 -0.92 -2.97
C TYR A 121 9.27 -1.00 -3.14
N ARG A 122 9.98 -0.37 -2.17
CA ARG A 122 11.44 -0.32 -2.04
C ARG A 122 11.77 -0.31 -0.57
N GLY A 123 11.68 -1.47 0.08
CA GLY A 123 11.98 -1.63 1.51
C GLY A 123 13.45 -1.91 1.73
N GLU A 124 13.99 -1.38 2.84
CA GLU A 124 15.35 -1.67 3.28
C GLU A 124 15.34 -2.96 4.13
N ASN A 125 16.34 -3.81 3.98
CA ASN A 125 16.57 -4.96 4.84
C ASN A 125 17.55 -4.60 5.98
N HIS A 126 17.78 -5.52 6.93
CA HIS A 126 18.70 -5.31 8.06
C HIS A 126 20.19 -5.11 7.66
N LEU A 127 20.55 -5.36 6.40
CA LEU A 127 21.89 -5.13 5.86
C LEU A 127 22.01 -3.75 5.19
N GLY A 128 20.91 -3.01 5.05
CA GLY A 128 20.86 -1.72 4.35
C GLY A 128 20.64 -1.85 2.84
N ASP A 129 20.34 -3.06 2.32
CA ASP A 129 20.04 -3.25 0.91
C ASP A 129 18.58 -2.92 0.62
N ILE A 130 18.33 -2.31 -0.52
CA ILE A 130 16.97 -2.03 -0.98
C ILE A 130 16.42 -3.24 -1.74
N VAL A 131 15.32 -3.76 -1.26
CA VAL A 131 14.57 -4.89 -1.81
C VAL A 131 13.37 -4.34 -2.58
N ASP A 132 13.23 -4.73 -3.84
CA ASP A 132 12.08 -4.31 -4.65
C ASP A 132 10.85 -5.20 -4.45
N PHE A 133 9.75 -4.86 -5.10
CA PHE A 133 8.49 -5.59 -4.92
C PHE A 133 8.55 -7.03 -5.46
N ALA A 134 9.30 -7.29 -6.54
CA ALA A 134 9.44 -8.63 -7.08
C ALA A 134 10.26 -9.53 -6.12
N GLU A 135 11.32 -8.98 -5.55
CA GLU A 135 12.13 -9.65 -4.53
C GLU A 135 11.32 -9.91 -3.26
N LEU A 136 10.52 -8.92 -2.80
CA LEU A 136 9.63 -9.09 -1.64
C LEU A 136 8.64 -10.24 -1.88
N LEU A 137 8.03 -10.35 -3.06
CA LEU A 137 7.13 -11.48 -3.38
C LEU A 137 7.84 -12.83 -3.27
N GLY A 138 9.11 -12.89 -3.70
CA GLY A 138 9.95 -14.06 -3.52
C GLY A 138 10.15 -14.43 -2.05
N LEU A 139 10.45 -13.44 -1.20
CA LEU A 139 10.62 -13.63 0.25
C LEU A 139 9.32 -14.07 0.93
N VAL A 140 8.19 -13.46 0.59
CA VAL A 140 6.87 -13.84 1.12
C VAL A 140 6.52 -15.27 0.74
N ASN A 141 6.86 -15.70 -0.48
CA ASN A 141 6.63 -17.07 -0.93
C ASN A 141 7.44 -18.12 -0.13
N LEU A 142 8.52 -17.72 0.52
CA LEU A 142 9.33 -18.60 1.38
C LEU A 142 8.76 -18.75 2.80
N VAL A 143 7.77 -17.94 3.19
CA VAL A 143 7.18 -18.02 4.53
C VAL A 143 6.34 -19.30 4.66
N PRO A 144 6.69 -20.21 5.58
CA PRO A 144 5.95 -21.45 5.76
C PRO A 144 4.51 -21.19 6.18
N GLY A 145 3.56 -21.85 5.53
CA GLY A 145 2.14 -21.76 5.85
C GLY A 145 1.37 -20.79 4.95
N ILE A 146 2.04 -19.87 4.24
CA ILE A 146 1.39 -19.03 3.24
C ILE A 146 1.25 -19.80 1.93
N GLU A 147 0.02 -19.94 1.46
CA GLU A 147 -0.34 -20.71 0.26
C GLU A 147 -0.76 -19.80 -0.90
N ARG A 148 -1.16 -18.55 -0.60
CA ARG A 148 -1.63 -17.59 -1.60
C ARG A 148 -1.17 -16.17 -1.29
N ILE A 149 -0.69 -15.48 -2.31
CA ILE A 149 -0.22 -14.10 -2.25
C ILE A 149 -1.06 -13.27 -3.21
N ARG A 150 -1.67 -12.21 -2.69
CA ARG A 150 -2.35 -11.17 -3.47
C ARG A 150 -1.70 -9.83 -3.25
N TYR A 151 -1.90 -8.94 -4.18
CA TYR A 151 -1.64 -7.53 -4.01
C TYR A 151 -2.62 -6.68 -4.81
N THR A 152 -2.79 -5.43 -4.42
CA THR A 152 -3.70 -4.51 -5.09
C THR A 152 -3.12 -3.10 -5.18
N THR A 153 -3.70 -2.26 -6.04
CA THR A 153 -3.30 -0.85 -6.21
C THR A 153 -1.91 -0.70 -6.83
N SER A 154 -1.78 -1.13 -8.10
CA SER A 154 -0.54 -1.07 -8.87
C SER A 154 -0.54 0.06 -9.89
N HIS A 155 0.66 0.47 -10.30
CA HIS A 155 0.86 1.45 -11.37
C HIS A 155 1.61 0.82 -12.56
N PRO A 156 1.17 1.05 -13.82
CA PRO A 156 1.79 0.43 -14.99
C PRO A 156 3.30 0.72 -15.17
N VAL A 157 3.77 1.90 -14.75
CA VAL A 157 5.20 2.26 -14.81
C VAL A 157 6.05 1.33 -13.97
N GLU A 158 5.56 0.97 -12.77
CA GLU A 158 6.26 0.10 -11.82
C GLU A 158 6.06 -1.40 -12.09
N PHE A 159 5.25 -1.76 -13.08
CA PHE A 159 5.04 -3.16 -13.46
C PHE A 159 6.20 -3.62 -14.35
N SER A 160 7.29 -4.05 -13.70
CA SER A 160 8.56 -4.46 -14.33
C SER A 160 8.49 -5.85 -14.95
N ASP A 161 9.48 -6.18 -15.79
CA ASP A 161 9.63 -7.53 -16.32
C ASP A 161 9.92 -8.55 -15.20
N ALA A 162 10.72 -8.17 -14.19
CA ALA A 162 10.94 -9.01 -13.01
C ALA A 162 9.63 -9.37 -12.29
N LEU A 163 8.71 -8.40 -12.16
CA LEU A 163 7.40 -8.65 -11.57
C LEU A 163 6.51 -9.54 -12.46
N ILE A 164 6.64 -9.47 -13.79
CA ILE A 164 5.98 -10.38 -14.72
C ILE A 164 6.52 -11.81 -14.53
N GLU A 165 7.84 -11.98 -14.39
CA GLU A 165 8.46 -13.30 -14.13
C GLU A 165 8.00 -13.91 -12.80
N CYS A 166 7.71 -13.10 -11.77
CA CYS A 166 7.13 -13.62 -10.52
C CYS A 166 5.85 -14.44 -10.75
N TYR A 167 5.03 -14.10 -11.75
CA TYR A 167 3.87 -14.91 -12.10
C TYR A 167 4.22 -16.27 -12.70
N ARG A 168 5.42 -16.44 -13.26
CA ARG A 168 5.93 -17.75 -13.70
C ARG A 168 6.47 -18.55 -12.53
N ASP A 169 7.27 -17.90 -11.66
CA ASP A 169 8.16 -18.55 -10.74
C ASP A 169 7.53 -18.76 -9.35
N ILE A 170 6.46 -18.00 -9.03
CA ILE A 170 5.78 -18.04 -7.73
C ILE A 170 4.36 -18.63 -7.90
N PRO A 171 4.18 -19.94 -7.66
CA PRO A 171 2.85 -20.58 -7.79
C PRO A 171 1.81 -20.03 -6.81
N ALA A 172 2.25 -19.56 -5.63
CA ALA A 172 1.38 -18.95 -4.63
C ALA A 172 0.82 -17.58 -5.06
N LEU A 173 1.45 -16.90 -6.03
CA LEU A 173 0.95 -15.64 -6.56
C LEU A 173 -0.31 -15.90 -7.39
N VAL A 174 -1.44 -15.32 -6.99
CA VAL A 174 -2.75 -15.58 -7.61
C VAL A 174 -2.88 -14.97 -9.01
N ASP A 175 -3.73 -15.56 -9.85
CA ASP A 175 -4.03 -15.12 -11.21
C ASP A 175 -4.95 -13.88 -11.23
N HIS A 176 -4.56 -12.87 -10.47
CA HIS A 176 -5.30 -11.62 -10.36
C HIS A 176 -4.32 -10.43 -10.34
N LEU A 177 -4.53 -9.50 -11.25
CA LEU A 177 -3.74 -8.27 -11.35
C LEU A 177 -4.65 -7.04 -11.36
N HIS A 178 -4.52 -6.18 -10.33
CA HIS A 178 -5.12 -4.86 -10.32
C HIS A 178 -4.13 -3.84 -10.88
N LEU A 179 -4.24 -3.54 -12.18
CA LEU A 179 -3.37 -2.61 -12.90
C LEU A 179 -4.20 -1.60 -13.71
N PRO A 180 -4.65 -0.49 -13.11
CA PRO A 180 -5.53 0.47 -13.75
C PRO A 180 -4.84 1.20 -14.91
N VAL A 181 -5.32 1.02 -16.14
CA VAL A 181 -4.81 1.71 -17.34
C VAL A 181 -5.21 3.19 -17.38
N GLN A 182 -6.35 3.54 -16.82
CA GLN A 182 -7.01 4.86 -16.76
C GLN A 182 -7.59 5.35 -18.11
N SER A 183 -6.86 5.22 -19.22
CA SER A 183 -7.33 5.59 -20.57
C SER A 183 -6.66 4.76 -21.66
N GLY A 184 -7.37 4.54 -22.76
CA GLY A 184 -6.81 3.96 -23.99
C GLY A 184 -6.17 4.99 -24.94
N SER A 185 -6.20 6.28 -24.60
CA SER A 185 -5.66 7.38 -25.39
C SER A 185 -4.37 7.93 -24.79
N ASP A 186 -3.26 7.89 -25.55
CA ASP A 186 -1.96 8.41 -25.11
C ASP A 186 -2.03 9.91 -24.79
N ARG A 187 -2.82 10.69 -25.54
CA ARG A 187 -3.05 12.11 -25.25
C ARG A 187 -3.66 12.31 -23.84
N ILE A 188 -4.61 11.47 -23.47
CA ILE A 188 -5.26 11.53 -22.15
C ILE A 188 -4.30 11.01 -21.08
N LEU A 189 -3.59 9.91 -21.30
CA LEU A 189 -2.60 9.38 -20.37
C LEU A 189 -1.50 10.42 -20.06
N MET A 190 -1.03 11.14 -21.06
CA MET A 190 -0.09 12.23 -20.89
C MET A 190 -0.68 13.38 -20.08
N ALA A 191 -1.91 13.81 -20.37
CA ALA A 191 -2.62 14.83 -19.61
C ALA A 191 -2.85 14.42 -18.15
N MET A 192 -3.06 13.13 -17.89
CA MET A 192 -3.18 12.54 -16.57
C MET A 192 -1.84 12.33 -15.85
N LYS A 193 -0.70 12.58 -16.50
CA LYS A 193 0.66 12.29 -16.01
C LYS A 193 0.85 10.82 -15.62
N ARG A 194 0.36 9.88 -16.46
CA ARG A 194 0.44 8.44 -16.18
C ARG A 194 1.81 7.82 -16.47
N GLY A 195 2.68 8.49 -17.25
CA GLY A 195 4.04 8.04 -17.53
C GLY A 195 4.16 6.77 -18.39
N HIS A 196 3.07 6.32 -19.02
CA HIS A 196 3.05 5.19 -19.95
C HIS A 196 2.10 5.45 -21.10
N THR A 197 2.27 4.70 -22.19
CA THR A 197 1.39 4.70 -23.37
C THR A 197 0.46 3.47 -23.36
N ALA A 198 -0.61 3.53 -24.16
CA ALA A 198 -1.52 2.40 -24.32
C ALA A 198 -0.82 1.17 -24.95
N ILE A 199 0.17 1.38 -25.81
CA ILE A 199 0.93 0.28 -26.44
C ILE A 199 1.84 -0.42 -25.44
N GLU A 200 2.54 0.33 -24.59
CA GLU A 200 3.38 -0.22 -23.50
C GLU A 200 2.55 -1.01 -22.50
N TYR A 201 1.39 -0.48 -22.09
CA TYR A 201 0.45 -1.21 -21.25
C TYR A 201 0.02 -2.53 -21.87
N LYS A 202 -0.41 -2.51 -23.15
CA LYS A 202 -0.80 -3.73 -23.87
C LYS A 202 0.33 -4.73 -23.99
N ALA A 203 1.57 -4.28 -24.16
CA ALA A 203 2.74 -5.16 -24.22
C ALA A 203 2.93 -5.92 -22.90
N LYS A 204 2.86 -5.22 -21.75
CA LYS A 204 2.92 -5.83 -20.42
C LYS A 204 1.82 -6.86 -20.18
N ILE A 205 0.57 -6.54 -20.54
CA ILE A 205 -0.55 -7.49 -20.42
C ILE A 205 -0.37 -8.70 -21.32
N ARG A 206 0.16 -8.53 -22.55
CA ARG A 206 0.46 -9.67 -23.44
C ARG A 206 1.55 -10.57 -22.85
N ALA A 207 2.63 -9.99 -22.30
CA ALA A 207 3.70 -10.74 -21.68
C ALA A 207 3.16 -11.55 -20.48
N LEU A 208 2.36 -10.92 -19.62
CA LEU A 208 1.73 -11.62 -18.51
C LEU A 208 0.82 -12.78 -18.96
N ARG A 209 -0.04 -12.53 -19.96
CA ARG A 209 -0.94 -13.56 -20.51
C ARG A 209 -0.21 -14.70 -21.23
N ALA A 210 0.99 -14.48 -21.71
CA ALA A 210 1.82 -15.56 -22.23
C ALA A 210 2.31 -16.52 -21.15
N ILE A 211 2.43 -16.04 -19.91
CA ILE A 211 2.82 -16.82 -18.71
C ILE A 211 1.58 -17.46 -18.07
N ARG A 212 0.51 -16.67 -17.88
CA ARG A 212 -0.75 -17.09 -17.27
C ARG A 212 -1.92 -16.68 -18.16
N PRO A 213 -2.37 -17.57 -19.07
CA PRO A 213 -3.38 -17.24 -20.10
C PRO A 213 -4.81 -17.12 -19.59
N ASN A 214 -5.12 -17.63 -18.40
CA ASN A 214 -6.49 -17.71 -17.85
C ASN A 214 -6.75 -16.64 -16.80
#